data_9a6da7061b531b179fd7731258f10615
#
_entry.id   9a6da7061b531b179fd7731258f10615
#
_cell.length_a   1.000
_cell.length_b   1.000
_cell.length_c   1.000
_cell.angle_alpha   90.00
_cell.angle_beta   90.00
_cell.angle_gamma   90.00
#
_symmetry.space_group_name_H-M   'P 1'
#
loop_
_entity.id
_entity.type
_entity.pdbx_description
1 polymer ?
#
loop_
_entity_poly.entity_id
_entity_poly.type
_entity_poly.pdbx_seq_one_letter_code
_entity_poly.pdbx_strand_id
1 'polypeptide(L)'
;YLLEYRRKANPFGIFEPEDEQLYESRMLNSFHYEGLPLDKLLDRLKSKEPVLRQEPGGREIEIFGDRDTSYFSCTMVTVSGAMARKNTGDVQIGIVVSGEGCIRCGENALPVKQGSEVFFPCQVRDAVFEGDFSIILCNPGVTAEYK
;
A
#
# COMPACT_ATOMS: atom_id res chain seq x y z
N TYR A 1 -1.26 -17.41 1.13
CA TYR A 1 -2.70 -17.17 1.24
C TYR A 1 -3.22 -17.97 2.40
N LEU A 2 -3.52 -17.31 3.50
CA LEU A 2 -4.31 -17.89 4.58
C LEU A 2 -5.77 -17.91 4.11
N LEU A 3 -6.20 -19.07 3.61
CA LEU A 3 -7.60 -19.43 3.57
C LEU A 3 -8.03 -19.56 5.02
N GLU A 4 -8.53 -18.48 5.61
CA GLU A 4 -9.14 -18.53 6.93
C GLU A 4 -10.50 -19.23 6.81
N TYR A 5 -10.45 -20.57 6.75
CA TYR A 5 -11.61 -21.38 6.91
C TYR A 5 -12.02 -21.36 8.38
N ARG A 6 -12.96 -20.48 8.68
CA ARG A 6 -13.48 -20.33 10.04
C ARG A 6 -14.62 -21.31 10.28
N ARG A 7 -14.26 -22.52 10.68
CA ARG A 7 -15.24 -23.47 11.21
C ARG A 7 -15.85 -22.93 12.50
N LYS A 8 -17.00 -23.44 12.89
CA LYS A 8 -17.82 -23.36 14.16
C LYS A 8 -17.42 -22.35 15.28
N ALA A 9 -16.24 -21.80 15.27
CA ALA A 9 -15.75 -20.81 16.22
C ALA A 9 -15.64 -19.40 15.62
N ASN A 10 -16.32 -19.12 14.48
CA ASN A 10 -16.35 -17.80 13.92
C ASN A 10 -17.10 -16.85 14.89
N PRO A 11 -16.40 -15.91 15.57
CA PRO A 11 -17.04 -15.03 16.54
C PRO A 11 -18.05 -14.08 15.89
N PHE A 12 -18.10 -14.00 14.58
CA PHE A 12 -19.03 -13.14 13.84
C PHE A 12 -20.32 -13.83 13.42
N GLY A 13 -20.49 -15.13 13.70
CA GLY A 13 -21.76 -15.86 13.52
C GLY A 13 -22.41 -15.77 12.13
N ILE A 14 -21.59 -15.59 11.07
CA ILE A 14 -22.09 -15.23 9.73
C ILE A 14 -22.54 -16.46 8.92
N PHE A 15 -22.28 -17.69 9.38
CA PHE A 15 -22.56 -18.90 8.60
C PHE A 15 -23.35 -19.91 9.41
N GLU A 16 -24.56 -20.22 8.94
CA GLU A 16 -25.31 -21.39 9.37
C GLU A 16 -24.69 -22.66 8.75
N PRO A 17 -24.79 -23.83 9.41
CA PRO A 17 -24.19 -25.07 8.91
C PRO A 17 -24.62 -25.48 7.49
N GLU A 18 -25.80 -25.06 7.08
CA GLU A 18 -26.38 -25.35 5.76
C GLU A 18 -25.70 -24.55 4.64
N ASP A 19 -25.09 -23.40 4.97
CA ASP A 19 -24.37 -22.54 4.03
C ASP A 19 -22.91 -22.96 3.82
N GLU A 20 -22.38 -23.88 4.64
CA GLU A 20 -20.98 -24.28 4.62
C GLU A 20 -20.56 -24.87 3.27
N GLN A 21 -21.38 -25.77 2.70
CA GLN A 21 -21.11 -26.39 1.39
C GLN A 21 -21.21 -25.37 0.23
N LEU A 22 -22.17 -24.47 0.32
CA LEU A 22 -22.34 -23.40 -0.67
C LEU A 22 -21.17 -22.43 -0.62
N TYR A 23 -20.68 -22.11 0.57
CA TYR A 23 -19.52 -21.25 0.78
C TYR A 23 -18.23 -21.90 0.25
N GLU A 24 -17.99 -23.17 0.56
CA GLU A 24 -16.84 -23.93 0.02
C GLU A 24 -16.85 -23.95 -1.50
N SER A 25 -18.01 -24.25 -2.09
CA SER A 25 -18.17 -24.29 -3.54
C SER A 25 -17.90 -22.91 -4.19
N ARG A 26 -18.45 -21.84 -3.63
CA ARG A 26 -18.22 -20.48 -4.13
C ARG A 26 -16.76 -20.05 -3.98
N MET A 27 -16.14 -20.39 -2.86
CA MET A 27 -14.75 -20.09 -2.60
C MET A 27 -13.84 -20.86 -3.56
N LEU A 28 -14.05 -22.15 -3.75
CA LEU A 28 -13.29 -22.95 -4.71
C LEU A 28 -13.46 -22.45 -6.14
N ASN A 29 -14.68 -22.04 -6.53
CA ASN A 29 -14.95 -21.49 -7.84
C ASN A 29 -14.35 -20.08 -8.08
N SER A 30 -13.86 -19.41 -7.03
CA SER A 30 -13.17 -18.13 -7.17
C SER A 30 -11.69 -18.26 -7.55
N PHE A 31 -11.14 -19.49 -7.50
CA PHE A 31 -9.76 -19.73 -7.90
C PHE A 31 -9.64 -19.98 -9.40
N HIS A 32 -8.61 -19.40 -10.00
CA HIS A 32 -8.16 -19.78 -11.32
C HIS A 32 -7.24 -21.00 -11.23
N TYR A 33 -7.72 -22.14 -11.71
CA TYR A 33 -6.97 -23.42 -11.65
C TYR A 33 -6.03 -23.62 -12.84
N GLU A 34 -5.94 -22.64 -13.74
CA GLU A 34 -5.00 -22.70 -14.84
C GLU A 34 -3.57 -22.61 -14.31
N GLY A 35 -2.81 -23.70 -14.46
CA GLY A 35 -1.41 -23.75 -14.13
C GLY A 35 -0.61 -22.90 -15.10
N LEU A 36 0.15 -21.91 -14.59
CA LEU A 36 1.13 -21.17 -15.36
C LEU A 36 2.54 -21.63 -15.00
N PRO A 37 3.45 -21.80 -15.97
CA PRO A 37 4.87 -21.95 -15.69
C PRO A 37 5.36 -20.82 -14.79
N LEU A 38 6.27 -21.13 -13.85
CA LEU A 38 6.71 -20.18 -12.82
C LEU A 38 7.26 -18.87 -13.39
N ASP A 39 8.02 -18.93 -14.47
CA ASP A 39 8.54 -17.77 -15.18
C ASP A 39 7.42 -16.85 -15.66
N LYS A 40 6.41 -17.40 -16.33
CA LYS A 40 5.24 -16.64 -16.81
C LYS A 40 4.39 -16.10 -15.66
N LEU A 41 4.29 -16.87 -14.57
CA LEU A 41 3.58 -16.42 -13.36
C LEU A 41 4.30 -15.23 -12.72
N LEU A 42 5.63 -15.30 -12.58
CA LEU A 42 6.44 -14.21 -12.03
C LEU A 42 6.38 -12.96 -12.92
N ASP A 43 6.46 -13.11 -14.23
CA ASP A 43 6.35 -11.99 -15.19
C ASP A 43 4.97 -11.31 -15.11
N ARG A 44 3.91 -12.09 -14.86
CA ARG A 44 2.55 -11.58 -14.73
C ARG A 44 2.30 -10.91 -13.38
N LEU A 45 2.86 -11.46 -12.30
CA LEU A 45 2.65 -10.97 -10.92
C LEU A 45 3.65 -9.89 -10.51
N LYS A 46 4.84 -9.88 -11.13
CA LYS A 46 5.86 -8.89 -10.83
C LYS A 46 5.45 -7.53 -11.38
N SER A 47 5.11 -6.64 -10.48
CA SER A 47 4.84 -5.25 -10.84
C SER A 47 6.08 -4.64 -11.50
N LYS A 48 5.88 -3.88 -12.58
CA LYS A 48 6.91 -2.98 -13.09
C LYS A 48 6.92 -1.78 -12.16
N GLU A 49 7.95 -1.65 -11.37
CA GLU A 49 8.13 -0.56 -10.40
C GLU A 49 8.70 0.69 -11.12
N PRO A 50 7.87 1.51 -11.79
CA PRO A 50 8.39 2.69 -12.47
C PRO A 50 8.90 3.69 -11.45
N VAL A 51 10.03 4.30 -11.80
CA VAL A 51 10.59 5.40 -11.05
C VAL A 51 9.74 6.64 -11.36
N LEU A 52 9.04 7.15 -10.36
CA LEU A 52 8.25 8.36 -10.46
C LEU A 52 9.13 9.61 -10.32
N ARG A 53 10.13 9.52 -9.45
CA ARG A 53 11.03 10.62 -9.16
C ARG A 53 12.37 10.10 -8.66
N GLN A 54 13.45 10.78 -9.07
CA GLN A 54 14.79 10.54 -8.55
C GLN A 54 15.55 11.86 -8.47
N GLU A 55 16.15 12.12 -7.31
CA GLU A 55 16.93 13.31 -7.03
C GLU A 55 18.06 12.98 -6.04
N PRO A 56 19.05 13.86 -5.80
CA PRO A 56 20.17 13.56 -4.90
C PRO A 56 19.76 13.13 -3.50
N GLY A 57 18.61 13.61 -2.99
CA GLY A 57 18.11 13.31 -1.65
C GLY A 57 17.23 12.07 -1.55
N GLY A 58 16.91 11.39 -2.65
CA GLY A 58 16.09 10.20 -2.60
C GLY A 58 15.45 9.79 -3.92
N ARG A 59 14.65 8.73 -3.83
CA ARG A 59 13.97 8.10 -4.96
C ARG A 59 12.54 7.74 -4.57
N GLU A 60 11.60 7.92 -5.49
CA GLU A 60 10.21 7.47 -5.37
C GLU A 60 9.89 6.51 -6.52
N ILE A 61 9.37 5.33 -6.17
CA ILE A 61 8.91 4.31 -7.13
C ILE A 61 7.45 4.02 -6.88
N GLU A 62 6.73 3.69 -7.94
CA GLU A 62 5.36 3.20 -7.84
C GLU A 62 5.38 1.69 -7.61
N ILE A 63 4.72 1.22 -6.54
CA ILE A 63 4.51 -0.20 -6.27
C ILE A 63 3.20 -0.66 -6.96
N PHE A 64 2.12 0.09 -6.70
CA PHE A 64 0.81 -0.08 -7.34
C PHE A 64 0.30 1.28 -7.77
N GLY A 65 -0.25 1.36 -8.97
CA GLY A 65 -0.85 2.57 -9.53
C GLY A 65 -2.12 2.27 -10.30
N ASP A 66 -2.64 3.26 -11.00
CA ASP A 66 -3.92 3.18 -11.74
C ASP A 66 -3.94 2.09 -12.82
N ARG A 67 -2.77 1.65 -13.29
CA ARG A 67 -2.64 0.53 -14.23
C ARG A 67 -2.93 -0.83 -13.59
N ASP A 68 -2.79 -0.93 -12.26
CA ASP A 68 -2.93 -2.17 -11.50
C ASP A 68 -4.31 -2.24 -10.85
N THR A 69 -4.77 -1.13 -10.28
CA THR A 69 -6.08 -1.00 -9.61
C THR A 69 -6.49 0.47 -9.49
N SER A 70 -7.80 0.71 -9.54
CA SER A 70 -8.38 2.04 -9.31
C SER A 70 -8.74 2.31 -7.84
N TYR A 71 -8.59 1.33 -6.96
CA TYR A 71 -9.05 1.43 -5.57
C TYR A 71 -8.05 2.08 -4.63
N PHE A 72 -6.76 1.98 -4.93
CA PHE A 72 -5.68 2.58 -4.13
C PHE A 72 -4.40 2.66 -4.95
N SER A 73 -3.48 3.49 -4.52
CA SER A 73 -2.11 3.50 -5.04
C SER A 73 -1.09 3.41 -3.91
N CYS A 74 0.06 2.81 -4.20
CA CYS A 74 1.17 2.67 -3.27
C CYS A 74 2.46 3.12 -3.94
N THR A 75 3.21 3.97 -3.26
CA THR A 75 4.57 4.34 -3.65
C THR A 75 5.56 4.03 -2.54
N MET A 76 6.79 3.75 -2.88
CA MET A 76 7.89 3.66 -1.93
C MET A 76 8.83 4.83 -2.16
N VAL A 77 9.06 5.59 -1.10
CA VAL A 77 10.03 6.69 -1.07
C VAL A 77 11.23 6.22 -0.27
N THR A 78 12.40 6.21 -0.89
CA THR A 78 13.69 5.98 -0.23
C THR A 78 14.41 7.31 -0.12
N VAL A 79 14.66 7.74 1.12
CA VAL A 79 15.34 9.01 1.45
C VAL A 79 16.79 8.72 1.83
N SER A 80 17.71 9.50 1.29
CA SER A 80 19.14 9.48 1.62
C SER A 80 19.67 10.90 1.71
N GLY A 81 19.22 11.62 2.74
CA GLY A 81 19.51 13.04 2.94
C GLY A 81 18.24 13.86 3.11
N ALA A 82 17.83 14.64 2.13
CA ALA A 82 16.59 15.43 2.20
C ALA A 82 15.84 15.38 0.86
N MET A 83 14.56 15.09 0.92
CA MET A 83 13.67 15.04 -0.24
C MET A 83 12.38 15.81 0.04
N ALA A 84 12.16 16.88 -0.72
CA ALA A 84 10.91 17.62 -0.65
C ALA A 84 9.80 16.84 -1.34
N ARG A 85 8.61 16.78 -0.74
CA ARG A 85 7.46 16.07 -1.28
C ARG A 85 6.23 16.98 -1.29
N LYS A 86 5.53 16.94 -2.42
CA LYS A 86 4.22 17.58 -2.56
C LYS A 86 3.12 16.53 -2.54
N ASN A 87 2.12 16.75 -1.71
CA ASN A 87 0.90 15.96 -1.71
C ASN A 87 -0.14 16.59 -2.65
N THR A 88 -0.82 15.78 -3.43
CA THR A 88 -1.90 16.22 -4.35
C THR A 88 -3.13 16.73 -3.61
N GLY A 89 -3.21 16.50 -2.30
CA GLY A 89 -4.30 16.95 -1.44
C GLY A 89 -5.23 15.84 -1.00
N ASP A 90 -4.80 14.61 -1.23
CA ASP A 90 -5.46 13.43 -0.69
C ASP A 90 -4.91 13.09 0.69
N VAL A 91 -5.68 12.33 1.45
CA VAL A 91 -5.18 11.69 2.66
C VAL A 91 -4.17 10.61 2.28
N GLN A 92 -3.12 10.46 3.08
CA GLN A 92 -2.14 9.39 2.85
C GLN A 92 -1.80 8.71 4.18
N ILE A 93 -1.51 7.42 4.10
CA ILE A 93 -0.95 6.66 5.21
C ILE A 93 0.46 6.26 4.83
N GLY A 94 1.43 6.55 5.70
CA GLY A 94 2.82 6.18 5.54
C GLY A 94 3.24 5.12 6.54
N ILE A 95 4.01 4.13 6.10
CA ILE A 95 4.61 3.10 6.96
C ILE A 95 6.11 3.09 6.70
N VAL A 96 6.91 3.42 7.71
CA VAL A 96 8.37 3.37 7.60
C VAL A 96 8.83 1.92 7.66
N VAL A 97 9.39 1.43 6.56
CA VAL A 97 9.80 0.02 6.42
C VAL A 97 11.26 -0.22 6.77
N SER A 98 12.08 0.83 6.74
CA SER A 98 13.50 0.74 7.16
C SER A 98 14.06 2.10 7.52
N GLY A 99 15.11 2.11 8.35
CA GLY A 99 15.87 3.32 8.72
C GLY A 99 15.16 4.23 9.70
N GLU A 100 15.67 5.46 9.80
CA GLU A 100 15.16 6.51 10.68
C GLU A 100 15.40 7.91 10.09
N GLY A 101 14.61 8.88 10.54
CA GLY A 101 14.71 10.25 10.06
C GLY A 101 13.65 11.17 10.66
N CYS A 102 13.30 12.19 9.92
CA CYS A 102 12.32 13.18 10.33
C CYS A 102 11.45 13.59 9.13
N ILE A 103 10.17 13.77 9.37
CA ILE A 103 9.23 14.36 8.42
C ILE A 103 8.87 15.76 8.92
N ARG A 104 9.20 16.77 8.11
CA ARG A 104 8.90 18.17 8.41
C ARG A 104 7.72 18.68 7.59
N CYS A 105 6.79 19.36 8.27
CA CYS A 105 5.65 20.04 7.65
C CYS A 105 5.56 21.44 8.26
N GLY A 106 6.03 22.46 7.55
CA GLY A 106 6.18 23.82 8.08
C GLY A 106 7.14 23.83 9.27
N GLU A 107 6.69 24.34 10.42
CA GLU A 107 7.47 24.37 11.67
C GLU A 107 7.45 23.06 12.45
N ASN A 108 6.56 22.13 12.09
CA ASN A 108 6.42 20.86 12.79
C ASN A 108 7.43 19.84 12.25
N ALA A 109 8.04 19.09 13.16
CA ALA A 109 8.98 18.02 12.86
C ALA A 109 8.54 16.74 13.58
N LEU A 110 8.34 15.66 12.82
CA LEU A 110 7.95 14.36 13.32
C LEU A 110 9.12 13.40 13.15
N PRO A 111 9.82 12.99 14.22
CA PRO A 111 10.81 11.94 14.12
C PRO A 111 10.15 10.61 13.79
N VAL A 112 10.76 9.85 12.88
CA VAL A 112 10.26 8.57 12.41
C VAL A 112 11.38 7.54 12.40
N LYS A 113 11.01 6.27 12.61
CA LYS A 113 11.90 5.11 12.54
C LYS A 113 11.16 3.91 11.98
N GLN A 114 11.87 2.85 11.67
CA GLN A 114 11.25 1.61 11.21
C GLN A 114 10.07 1.19 12.12
N GLY A 115 8.93 0.89 11.50
CA GLY A 115 7.67 0.57 12.16
C GLY A 115 6.83 1.80 12.54
N SER A 116 7.29 3.03 12.29
CA SER A 116 6.45 4.22 12.47
C SER A 116 5.33 4.25 11.43
N GLU A 117 4.11 4.53 11.89
CA GLU A 117 2.94 4.77 11.06
C GLU A 117 2.62 6.26 11.10
N VAL A 118 2.42 6.85 9.93
CA VAL A 118 2.22 8.29 9.77
C VAL A 118 0.96 8.55 8.96
N PHE A 119 0.09 9.39 9.48
CA PHE A 119 -1.08 9.86 8.75
C PHE A 119 -0.82 11.27 8.21
N PHE A 120 -1.00 11.46 6.92
CA PHE A 120 -0.92 12.76 6.26
C PHE A 120 -2.34 13.21 5.90
N PRO A 121 -2.90 14.19 6.62
CA PRO A 121 -4.18 14.80 6.28
C PRO A 121 -4.09 15.54 4.94
N CYS A 122 -5.21 15.72 4.26
CA CYS A 122 -5.29 16.43 2.98
C CYS A 122 -4.78 17.89 3.02
N GLN A 123 -4.72 18.49 4.21
CA GLN A 123 -4.17 19.84 4.42
C GLN A 123 -2.64 19.90 4.35
N VAL A 124 -1.96 18.78 4.57
CA VAL A 124 -0.50 18.70 4.45
C VAL A 124 -0.14 18.62 2.97
N ARG A 125 0.16 19.79 2.37
CA ARG A 125 0.50 19.90 0.95
C ARG A 125 1.96 19.72 0.67
N ASP A 126 2.81 20.21 1.57
CA ASP A 126 4.25 20.19 1.43
C ASP A 126 4.87 19.52 2.67
N ALA A 127 5.77 18.59 2.44
CA ALA A 127 6.57 17.94 3.46
C ALA A 127 8.01 17.80 2.99
N VAL A 128 8.96 17.79 3.93
CA VAL A 128 10.36 17.45 3.67
C VAL A 128 10.70 16.21 4.47
N PHE A 129 11.16 15.18 3.79
CA PHE A 129 11.64 13.95 4.40
C PHE A 129 13.15 14.06 4.54
N GLU A 130 13.68 13.93 5.76
CA GLU A 130 15.10 14.11 6.08
C GLU A 130 15.64 12.90 6.83
N GLY A 131 16.80 12.39 6.45
CA GLY A 131 17.47 11.26 7.10
C GLY A 131 17.81 10.14 6.13
N ASP A 132 17.84 8.92 6.64
CA ASP A 132 18.10 7.72 5.86
C ASP A 132 17.04 6.66 6.20
N PHE A 133 15.97 6.64 5.43
CA PHE A 133 14.84 5.73 5.64
C PHE A 133 14.05 5.47 4.37
N SER A 134 13.29 4.38 4.40
CA SER A 134 12.30 4.07 3.37
C SER A 134 10.89 4.04 3.96
N ILE A 135 9.95 4.68 3.29
CA ILE A 135 8.54 4.75 3.68
C ILE A 135 7.64 4.32 2.51
N ILE A 136 6.68 3.47 2.79
CA ILE A 136 5.59 3.16 1.86
C ILE A 136 4.47 4.15 2.13
N LEU A 137 3.97 4.77 1.08
CA LEU A 137 2.86 5.72 1.12
C LEU A 137 1.68 5.12 0.36
N CYS A 138 0.55 5.00 1.05
CA CYS A 138 -0.69 4.51 0.50
C CYS A 138 -1.65 5.69 0.32
N ASN A 139 -2.24 5.80 -0.88
CA ASN A 139 -3.24 6.80 -1.22
C ASN A 139 -4.57 6.08 -1.49
N PRO A 140 -5.71 6.72 -1.20
CA PRO A 140 -7.00 6.26 -1.70
C PRO A 140 -6.95 6.23 -3.24
N GLY A 141 -7.71 5.35 -3.84
CA GLY A 141 -7.89 5.34 -5.28
C GLY A 141 -8.60 6.62 -5.76
N VAL A 142 -8.54 6.86 -7.06
CA VAL A 142 -9.37 7.90 -7.68
C VAL A 142 -10.82 7.49 -7.43
N THR A 143 -11.47 8.13 -6.47
CA THR A 143 -12.88 7.87 -6.15
C THR A 143 -13.67 8.15 -7.40
N ALA A 144 -14.22 7.10 -8.01
CA ALA A 144 -15.37 7.26 -8.85
C ALA A 144 -16.36 8.08 -8.00
N GLU A 145 -16.74 9.24 -8.51
CA GLU A 145 -17.69 10.15 -7.85
C GLU A 145 -18.81 9.32 -7.22
N TYR A 146 -18.92 9.39 -5.90
CA TYR A 146 -20.12 8.94 -5.23
C TYR A 146 -21.28 9.81 -5.74
N LYS A 147 -21.92 9.32 -6.78
CA LYS A 147 -23.21 9.84 -7.24
C LYS A 147 -24.32 9.29 -6.38
#